data_31ec03a9d00f2e1ec8feefa39bf46cfe
#
_entry.id   31ec03a9d00f2e1ec8feefa39bf46cfe
#
_cell.length_a   1.000
_cell.length_b   1.000
_cell.length_c   1.000
_cell.angle_alpha   90.00
_cell.angle_beta   90.00
_cell.angle_gamma   90.00
#
_symmetry.space_group_name_H-M   'P 1'
#
loop_
_entity.id
_entity.type
_entity.pdbx_description
1 polymer ?
#
loop_
_entity_poly.entity_id
_entity_poly.type
_entity_poly.pdbx_seq_one_letter_code
_entity_poly.pdbx_strand_id
1 'polypeptide(L)'
;MEQEKNFILTRIQQFLNERGWTIYRLAKEADLAYSSLNNIFVRNTVPSVITLEKICSGLQISLTQFFDEQTTVTELSDILNDDEREVIAMYRNLNNNDKELLKTYLMGLNKKLPEISE
;
A
#
# COMPACT_ATOMS: atom_id res chain seq x y z
N MET A 1 -10.91 16.62 18.13
CA MET A 1 -10.78 16.27 17.90
C MET A 1 -10.70 15.80 17.19
N GLU A 2 -10.70 15.80 16.73
CA GLU A 2 -10.77 15.22 16.16
C GLU A 2 -10.41 14.38 16.11
N GLN A 3 -10.74 14.21 15.79
CA GLN A 3 -10.42 13.03 16.06
C GLN A 3 -9.45 12.49 15.17
N GLU A 4 -8.55 11.66 15.57
CA GLU A 4 -7.59 11.11 14.75
C GLU A 4 -8.16 10.13 13.83
N LYS A 5 -7.66 10.02 12.61
CA LYS A 5 -8.05 8.97 11.73
C LYS A 5 -7.59 7.66 12.25
N ASN A 6 -8.44 6.67 12.17
CA ASN A 6 -8.07 5.31 12.51
C ASN A 6 -7.45 4.68 11.26
N PHE A 7 -6.14 4.65 11.22
CA PHE A 7 -5.44 4.13 10.06
C PHE A 7 -5.86 2.71 9.70
N ILE A 8 -6.04 1.88 10.72
CA ILE A 8 -6.40 0.48 10.48
C ILE A 8 -7.71 0.36 9.73
N LEU A 9 -8.73 1.09 10.20
CA LEU A 9 -10.04 1.01 9.54
C LEU A 9 -10.00 1.62 8.15
N THR A 10 -9.25 2.69 7.98
CA THR A 10 -9.10 3.29 6.67
C THR A 10 -8.47 2.29 5.71
N ARG A 11 -7.47 1.58 6.19
CA ARG A 11 -6.78 0.60 5.37
C ARG A 11 -7.70 -0.55 5.00
N ILE A 12 -8.48 -1.04 5.95
CA ILE A 12 -9.44 -2.10 5.69
C ILE A 12 -10.44 -1.63 4.63
N GLN A 13 -10.92 -0.40 4.77
CA GLN A 13 -11.89 0.13 3.84
C GLN A 13 -11.30 0.21 2.42
N GLN A 14 -10.02 0.55 2.31
CA GLN A 14 -9.37 0.56 1.01
C GLN A 14 -9.39 -0.82 0.37
N PHE A 15 -9.08 -1.85 1.14
CA PHE A 15 -9.12 -3.21 0.59
C PHE A 15 -10.53 -3.60 0.17
N LEU A 16 -11.52 -3.21 0.97
CA LEU A 16 -12.90 -3.52 0.61
C LEU A 16 -13.29 -2.82 -0.69
N ASN A 17 -12.92 -1.56 -0.82
CA ASN A 17 -13.24 -0.80 -2.02
C ASN A 17 -12.57 -1.42 -3.26
N GLU A 18 -11.34 -1.84 -3.11
CA GLU A 18 -10.61 -2.45 -4.22
C GLU A 18 -11.28 -3.73 -4.70
N ARG A 19 -11.86 -4.47 -3.76
CA ARG A 19 -12.47 -5.76 -4.09
C ARG A 19 -13.95 -5.68 -4.38
N GLY A 20 -14.55 -4.51 -4.09
CA GLY A 20 -16.00 -4.39 -4.22
C GLY A 20 -16.72 -5.19 -3.15
N TRP A 21 -16.12 -5.34 -1.99
CA TRP A 21 -16.70 -6.12 -0.89
C TRP A 21 -17.38 -5.21 0.11
N THR A 22 -18.37 -5.79 0.79
CA THR A 22 -19.02 -5.13 1.93
C THR A 22 -18.38 -5.62 3.21
N ILE A 23 -18.72 -4.94 4.32
CA ILE A 23 -18.28 -5.41 5.64
C ILE A 23 -18.82 -6.81 5.90
N TYR A 24 -20.04 -7.08 5.45
CA TYR A 24 -20.64 -8.39 5.61
C TYR A 24 -19.79 -9.46 4.90
N ARG A 25 -19.37 -9.19 3.69
CA ARG A 25 -18.54 -10.13 2.94
C ARG A 25 -17.21 -10.36 3.67
N LEU A 26 -16.61 -9.30 4.18
CA LEU A 26 -15.34 -9.43 4.89
C LEU A 26 -15.53 -10.27 6.14
N ALA A 27 -16.60 -10.03 6.90
CA ALA A 27 -16.84 -10.79 8.11
C ALA A 27 -16.93 -12.28 7.80
N LYS A 28 -17.61 -12.59 6.72
CA LYS A 28 -17.77 -13.97 6.31
C LYS A 28 -16.43 -14.60 5.94
N GLU A 29 -15.64 -13.89 5.16
CA GLU A 29 -14.35 -14.43 4.72
C GLU A 29 -13.35 -14.51 5.87
N ALA A 30 -13.48 -13.63 6.84
CA ALA A 30 -12.55 -13.57 7.97
C ALA A 30 -13.00 -14.45 9.14
N ASP A 31 -14.14 -15.12 8.98
CA ASP A 31 -14.70 -15.94 10.05
C ASP A 31 -14.96 -15.13 11.32
N LEU A 32 -15.58 -13.97 11.13
CA LEU A 32 -15.97 -13.09 12.22
C LEU A 32 -17.45 -12.85 12.17
N ALA A 33 -18.05 -12.60 13.34
CA ALA A 33 -19.46 -12.21 13.35
C ALA A 33 -19.60 -10.84 12.71
N TYR A 34 -20.61 -10.68 11.86
CA TYR A 34 -20.82 -9.38 11.23
C TYR A 34 -20.96 -8.28 12.24
N SER A 35 -21.75 -8.55 13.32
CA SER A 35 -21.98 -7.52 14.32
C SER A 35 -20.70 -7.08 14.99
N SER A 36 -19.78 -8.01 15.23
CA SER A 36 -18.51 -7.66 15.84
C SER A 36 -17.68 -6.77 14.93
N LEU A 37 -17.59 -7.14 13.67
CA LEU A 37 -16.81 -6.36 12.72
C LEU A 37 -17.46 -5.00 12.48
N ASN A 38 -18.76 -4.98 12.30
CA ASN A 38 -19.47 -3.74 12.07
C ASN A 38 -19.30 -2.78 13.24
N ASN A 39 -19.32 -3.30 14.47
CA ASN A 39 -19.13 -2.46 15.62
C ASN A 39 -17.77 -1.78 15.65
N ILE A 40 -16.76 -2.47 15.18
CA ILE A 40 -15.44 -1.85 15.12
C ILE A 40 -15.48 -0.60 14.23
N PHE A 41 -16.15 -0.70 13.10
CA PHE A 41 -16.27 0.45 12.20
C PHE A 41 -17.17 1.54 12.80
N VAL A 42 -18.31 1.16 13.35
CA VAL A 42 -19.24 2.13 13.91
C VAL A 42 -18.61 2.90 15.05
N ARG A 43 -17.90 2.20 15.90
CA ARG A 43 -17.30 2.83 17.08
C ARG A 43 -15.91 3.40 16.81
N ASN A 44 -15.39 3.16 15.62
CA ASN A 44 -14.07 3.66 15.23
C ASN A 44 -12.99 3.20 16.21
N THR A 45 -13.02 1.91 16.54
CA THR A 45 -12.03 1.34 17.44
C THR A 45 -10.97 0.58 16.65
N VAL A 46 -9.88 0.27 17.33
CA VAL A 46 -8.80 -0.49 16.71
C VAL A 46 -9.00 -1.97 17.02
N PRO A 47 -9.06 -2.84 16.02
CA PRO A 47 -9.23 -4.26 16.29
C PRO A 47 -7.99 -4.84 16.96
N SER A 48 -8.20 -5.93 17.71
CA SER A 48 -7.07 -6.62 18.32
C SER A 48 -6.21 -7.26 17.24
N VAL A 49 -5.00 -7.65 17.61
CA VAL A 49 -4.11 -8.31 16.67
C VAL A 49 -4.74 -9.59 16.13
N ILE A 50 -5.39 -10.35 16.99
CA ILE A 50 -6.03 -11.60 16.56
C ILE A 50 -7.13 -11.31 15.54
N THR A 51 -7.95 -10.31 15.82
CA THR A 51 -9.00 -9.93 14.88
C THR A 51 -8.41 -9.45 13.57
N LEU A 52 -7.33 -8.65 13.64
CA LEU A 52 -6.69 -8.15 12.43
C LEU A 52 -6.10 -9.29 11.61
N GLU A 53 -5.53 -10.29 12.28
CA GLU A 53 -5.02 -11.45 11.56
C GLU A 53 -6.12 -12.17 10.82
N LYS A 54 -7.29 -12.29 11.44
CA LYS A 54 -8.43 -12.92 10.76
C LYS A 54 -8.87 -12.10 9.56
N ILE A 55 -8.88 -10.78 9.70
CA ILE A 55 -9.24 -9.90 8.60
C ILE A 55 -8.25 -10.08 7.44
N CYS A 56 -6.96 -10.09 7.76
CA CYS A 56 -5.95 -10.28 6.72
C CYS A 56 -6.10 -11.63 6.05
N SER A 57 -6.37 -12.66 6.84
CA SER A 57 -6.58 -13.98 6.27
C SER A 57 -7.77 -13.99 5.32
N GLY A 58 -8.85 -13.33 5.72
CA GLY A 58 -10.03 -13.23 4.85
C GLY A 58 -9.74 -12.48 3.57
N LEU A 59 -8.87 -11.49 3.65
CA LEU A 59 -8.45 -10.73 2.47
C LEU A 59 -7.35 -11.43 1.69
N GLN A 60 -6.81 -12.49 2.24
CA GLN A 60 -5.72 -13.28 1.64
C GLN A 60 -4.45 -12.45 1.48
N ILE A 61 -4.15 -11.69 2.51
CA ILE A 61 -2.91 -10.93 2.57
C ILE A 61 -2.25 -11.20 3.92
N SER A 62 -0.97 -10.88 4.00
CA SER A 62 -0.25 -11.00 5.26
C SER A 62 -0.37 -9.68 6.03
N LEU A 63 -0.02 -9.72 7.31
CA LEU A 63 0.05 -8.48 8.08
C LEU A 63 1.06 -7.53 7.48
N THR A 64 2.16 -8.06 6.98
CA THR A 64 3.16 -7.24 6.33
C THR A 64 2.56 -6.51 5.14
N GLN A 65 1.80 -7.23 4.32
CA GLN A 65 1.15 -6.60 3.18
C GLN A 65 0.13 -5.57 3.62
N PHE A 66 -0.56 -5.86 4.71
CA PHE A 66 -1.56 -4.92 5.20
C PHE A 66 -0.94 -3.56 5.53
N PHE A 67 0.22 -3.58 6.16
CA PHE A 67 0.88 -2.33 6.56
C PHE A 67 1.83 -1.77 5.51
N ASP A 68 2.19 -2.61 4.55
CA ASP A 68 3.22 -2.24 3.59
C ASP A 68 2.84 -1.05 2.73
N GLU A 69 1.58 -0.91 2.45
CA GLU A 69 1.13 0.17 1.58
C GLU A 69 0.91 1.47 2.29
N GLN A 70 1.37 1.58 3.51
CA GLN A 70 1.35 2.85 4.17
C GLN A 70 2.17 3.87 3.42
N THR A 71 3.25 3.40 2.79
CA THR A 71 4.06 4.29 1.99
C THR A 71 3.40 4.43 0.64
N THR A 72 2.70 5.53 0.46
CA THR A 72 1.99 5.79 -0.77
C THR A 72 2.92 6.48 -1.75
N VAL A 73 2.46 6.55 -2.99
CA VAL A 73 3.22 7.31 -3.99
C VAL A 73 3.38 8.76 -3.53
N THR A 74 2.35 9.29 -2.89
CA THR A 74 2.43 10.65 -2.38
C THR A 74 3.52 10.81 -1.35
N GLU A 75 3.62 9.84 -0.44
CA GLU A 75 4.67 9.90 0.57
C GLU A 75 6.05 9.79 -0.04
N LEU A 76 6.19 8.92 -1.02
CA LEU A 76 7.44 8.83 -1.73
C LEU A 76 7.80 10.13 -2.41
N SER A 77 6.81 10.79 -2.99
CA SER A 77 7.04 12.07 -3.64
C SER A 77 7.56 13.11 -2.66
N ASP A 78 7.08 13.06 -1.41
CA ASP A 78 7.54 14.00 -0.41
C ASP A 78 9.01 13.78 -0.05
N ILE A 79 9.47 12.55 -0.17
CA ILE A 79 10.86 12.24 0.13
C ILE A 79 11.79 12.63 -0.99
N LEU A 80 11.29 12.61 -2.22
CA LEU A 80 12.11 12.88 -3.38
C LEU A 80 12.28 14.38 -3.60
N ASN A 81 13.42 14.75 -4.18
CA ASN A 81 13.59 16.14 -4.57
C ASN A 81 12.92 16.39 -5.93
N ASP A 82 12.94 17.63 -6.37
CA ASP A 82 12.24 18.01 -7.59
C ASP A 82 12.80 17.30 -8.82
N ASP A 83 14.11 17.16 -8.89
CA ASP A 83 14.73 16.47 -10.03
C ASP A 83 14.29 15.04 -10.10
N GLU A 84 14.25 14.38 -8.94
CA GLU A 84 13.85 12.98 -8.90
C GLU A 84 12.40 12.81 -9.29
N ARG A 85 11.53 13.70 -8.83
CA ARG A 85 10.12 13.64 -9.21
C ARG A 85 9.95 13.81 -10.71
N GLU A 86 10.71 14.70 -11.29
CA GLU A 86 10.62 14.96 -12.71
C GLU A 86 11.05 13.73 -13.51
N VAL A 87 12.13 13.11 -13.09
CA VAL A 87 12.61 11.91 -13.76
C VAL A 87 11.60 10.78 -13.69
N ILE A 88 11.01 10.59 -12.51
CA ILE A 88 10.01 9.56 -12.34
C ILE A 88 8.80 9.80 -13.23
N ALA A 89 8.35 11.06 -13.31
CA ALA A 89 7.21 11.39 -14.15
C ALA A 89 7.52 11.09 -15.62
N MET A 90 8.71 11.45 -16.06
CA MET A 90 9.11 11.18 -17.44
C MET A 90 9.21 9.69 -17.70
N TYR A 91 9.76 8.95 -16.73
CA TYR A 91 9.91 7.52 -16.87
C TYR A 91 8.54 6.85 -17.05
N ARG A 92 7.58 7.28 -16.24
CA ARG A 92 6.24 6.68 -16.29
C ARG A 92 5.54 6.89 -17.63
N ASN A 93 5.92 7.94 -18.33
CA ASN A 93 5.31 8.24 -19.62
C ASN A 93 5.93 7.47 -20.77
N LEU A 94 7.04 6.78 -20.52
CA LEU A 94 7.70 6.03 -21.56
C LEU A 94 7.00 4.71 -21.84
N ASN A 95 7.12 4.21 -23.08
CA ASN A 95 6.63 2.87 -23.33
C ASN A 95 7.68 1.87 -22.83
N ASN A 96 7.33 0.58 -22.87
CA ASN A 96 8.20 -0.43 -22.29
C ASN A 96 9.55 -0.49 -22.96
N ASN A 97 9.58 -0.32 -24.27
CA ASN A 97 10.85 -0.38 -25.00
C ASN A 97 11.77 0.76 -24.58
N ASP A 98 11.22 1.95 -24.48
CA ASP A 98 12.01 3.10 -24.07
C ASP A 98 12.47 3.00 -22.63
N LYS A 99 11.66 2.39 -21.77
CA LYS A 99 12.07 2.17 -20.39
C LYS A 99 13.29 1.26 -20.34
N GLU A 100 13.32 0.23 -21.17
CA GLU A 100 14.46 -0.66 -21.22
C GLU A 100 15.72 0.04 -21.74
N LEU A 101 15.54 0.86 -22.74
CA LEU A 101 16.66 1.64 -23.26
C LEU A 101 17.23 2.57 -22.19
N LEU A 102 16.34 3.22 -21.45
CA LEU A 102 16.78 4.11 -20.38
C LEU A 102 17.54 3.34 -19.32
N LYS A 103 17.04 2.18 -18.93
CA LYS A 103 17.73 1.37 -17.94
C LYS A 103 19.13 0.99 -18.40
N THR A 104 19.23 0.60 -19.66
CA THR A 104 20.54 0.25 -20.22
C THR A 104 21.48 1.43 -20.17
N TYR A 105 21.01 2.59 -20.54
CA TYR A 105 21.82 3.80 -20.51
C TYR A 105 22.30 4.10 -19.10
N LEU A 106 21.39 4.01 -18.11
CA LEU A 106 21.74 4.27 -16.73
C LEU A 106 22.76 3.26 -16.22
N MET A 107 22.62 2.01 -16.59
CA MET A 107 23.57 1.00 -16.22
C MET A 107 24.97 1.32 -16.75
N GLY A 108 25.02 1.81 -17.99
CA GLY A 108 26.26 2.22 -18.57
C GLY A 108 26.92 3.35 -17.82
N LEU A 109 26.12 4.32 -17.39
CA LEU A 109 26.65 5.43 -16.61
C LEU A 109 27.17 4.94 -15.27
N ASN A 110 26.42 4.05 -14.63
CA ASN A 110 26.81 3.55 -13.32
C ASN A 110 28.13 2.79 -13.37
N LYS A 111 28.43 2.17 -14.48
CA LYS A 111 29.69 1.43 -14.58
C LYS A 111 30.91 2.31 -14.47
N LYS A 112 30.73 3.59 -14.63
CA LYS A 112 31.85 4.51 -14.50
C LYS A 112 32.18 4.83 -13.06
N LEU A 113 31.30 4.42 -12.15
CA LEU A 113 31.51 4.67 -10.73
C LEU A 113 32.05 3.41 -10.09
N PRO A 114 33.26 3.45 -9.60
CA PRO A 114 33.92 2.22 -9.15
C PRO A 114 33.20 1.47 -8.06
N GLU A 115 32.60 2.19 -7.17
CA GLU A 115 32.03 1.52 -6.03
C GLU A 115 30.66 0.97 -6.27
N ILE A 116 30.11 1.22 -7.38
CA ILE A 116 28.77 0.76 -7.66
C ILE A 116 28.70 -0.73 -7.69
N SER A 117 29.68 -1.33 -8.13
CA SER A 117 29.56 -2.73 -8.21
C SER A 117 29.43 -3.32 -6.88
N GLU A 118 29.23 -3.43 -6.57
CA GLU A 118 29.04 -4.21 -5.75
C GLU A 118 28.61 -4.61 -5.71
#